data_6ff90f8d350ef469c21f82ab3ca5744f
#
_entry.id   6ff90f8d350ef469c21f82ab3ca5744f
#
_cell.length_a   1.000
_cell.length_b   1.000
_cell.length_c   1.000
_cell.angle_alpha   90.00
_cell.angle_beta   90.00
_cell.angle_gamma   90.00
#
_symmetry.space_group_name_H-M   'P 1'
#
loop_
_entity.id
_entity.type
_entity.pdbx_description
1 polymer ?
#
loop_
_entity_poly.entity_id
_entity_poly.type
_entity_poly.pdbx_seq_one_letter_code
_entity_poly.pdbx_strand_id
1 'polypeptide(L)'
;MKKNITFLLILLLVGFTNCADKTPKNIIIFIGDGMGVAHLYAGMTVHGQQFNIEKFPFAGLSKTYSANNYVTDSGAAGTAIATGEKTNNGMIGVKPDSTFVSSITETANKNGLASGVVSTCVVTHATPASFVAHNAGRGNYEDIAVDFLKGTIDVFIGGGENHFRNRKDSVDLTIQLKEQGFDVVYTLEDLKKSTSTKLAGLLAKGDMPKAADGRMGMLREMTAKAIEILSKNKKGFVLMVEGSMIDWGAHARDIDYTVAEMIDFDDAIGAALEFAKADGKTLVVVTADHETGGLSLIGGDIASQTITPHFSSNDHTGSMVPVFSYGPGAEKFSGIHENTFFYNLFVQLLKLKIND
;
A
#
# COMPACT_ATOMS: atom_id res chain seq x y z
N MET A 1 -39.50 -7.10 69.78
CA MET A 1 -39.23 -6.28 68.59
C MET A 1 -38.10 -6.97 67.79
N LYS A 2 -38.41 -7.69 66.72
CA LYS A 2 -37.41 -8.34 65.85
C LYS A 2 -37.25 -7.44 64.62
N LYS A 3 -36.01 -6.90 64.39
CA LYS A 3 -35.65 -6.12 63.20
C LYS A 3 -35.26 -7.10 62.10
N ASN A 4 -36.09 -7.16 61.05
CA ASN A 4 -35.74 -7.87 59.82
C ASN A 4 -34.79 -6.97 58.99
N ILE A 5 -33.53 -7.43 58.78
CA ILE A 5 -32.58 -6.80 57.88
C ILE A 5 -32.71 -7.53 56.53
N THR A 6 -33.31 -6.85 55.56
CA THR A 6 -33.40 -7.34 54.19
C THR A 6 -32.09 -7.01 53.47
N PHE A 7 -31.31 -8.02 53.14
CA PHE A 7 -30.10 -7.88 52.33
C PHE A 7 -30.49 -7.79 50.85
N LEU A 8 -30.33 -6.62 50.27
CA LEU A 8 -30.52 -6.41 48.83
C LEU A 8 -29.27 -6.85 48.06
N LEU A 9 -29.34 -8.01 47.41
CA LEU A 9 -28.28 -8.54 46.56
C LEU A 9 -28.33 -7.80 45.20
N ILE A 10 -27.45 -6.82 44.97
CA ILE A 10 -27.29 -6.19 43.66
C ILE A 10 -26.43 -7.13 42.82
N LEU A 11 -27.04 -7.87 41.90
CA LEU A 11 -26.33 -8.60 40.85
C LEU A 11 -25.78 -7.58 39.85
N LEU A 12 -24.46 -7.31 39.90
CA LEU A 12 -23.74 -6.65 38.82
C LEU A 12 -23.67 -7.62 37.63
N LEU A 13 -24.55 -7.46 36.67
CA LEU A 13 -24.41 -8.05 35.33
C LEU A 13 -23.23 -7.38 34.66
N VAL A 14 -22.04 -7.93 34.80
CA VAL A 14 -20.92 -7.63 33.95
C VAL A 14 -21.27 -8.20 32.58
N GLY A 15 -21.77 -7.31 31.72
CA GLY A 15 -21.99 -7.65 30.32
C GLY A 15 -20.61 -7.96 29.70
N PHE A 16 -20.30 -9.23 29.53
CA PHE A 16 -19.29 -9.66 28.60
C PHE A 16 -19.77 -9.21 27.23
N THR A 17 -19.35 -8.04 26.78
CA THR A 17 -19.40 -7.71 25.36
C THR A 17 -18.56 -8.76 24.66
N ASN A 18 -19.24 -9.71 24.00
CA ASN A 18 -18.60 -10.60 23.03
C ASN A 18 -17.90 -9.68 22.02
N CYS A 19 -16.61 -9.50 22.17
CA CYS A 19 -15.75 -8.96 21.13
C CYS A 19 -15.69 -10.06 20.07
N ALA A 20 -16.79 -10.20 19.30
CA ALA A 20 -16.74 -11.02 18.09
C ALA A 20 -15.58 -10.50 17.26
N ASP A 21 -14.64 -11.34 16.92
CA ASP A 21 -13.55 -11.03 16.00
C ASP A 21 -14.15 -10.36 14.76
N LYS A 22 -14.10 -9.03 14.71
CA LYS A 22 -14.65 -8.27 13.59
C LYS A 22 -13.71 -8.50 12.42
N THR A 23 -14.08 -9.40 11.53
CA THR A 23 -13.33 -9.61 10.29
C THR A 23 -13.57 -8.45 9.33
N PRO A 24 -12.53 -7.92 8.67
CA PRO A 24 -12.71 -6.86 7.69
C PRO A 24 -13.45 -7.40 6.46
N LYS A 25 -14.13 -6.50 5.77
CA LYS A 25 -14.70 -6.73 4.45
C LYS A 25 -13.74 -6.23 3.36
N ASN A 26 -13.01 -5.17 3.67
CA ASN A 26 -12.09 -4.50 2.77
C ASN A 26 -10.71 -4.41 3.42
N ILE A 27 -9.67 -4.45 2.58
CA ILE A 27 -8.29 -4.18 2.99
C ILE A 27 -7.70 -3.10 2.10
N ILE A 28 -7.06 -2.10 2.73
CA ILE A 28 -6.24 -1.09 2.05
C ILE A 28 -4.83 -1.21 2.61
N ILE A 29 -3.87 -1.45 1.72
CA ILE A 29 -2.46 -1.63 2.05
C ILE A 29 -1.71 -0.42 1.50
N PHE A 30 -1.06 0.34 2.37
CA PHE A 30 -0.16 1.42 2.00
C PHE A 30 1.29 0.93 2.08
N ILE A 31 2.06 1.18 1.04
CA ILE A 31 3.51 0.91 0.99
C ILE A 31 4.22 2.23 0.71
N GLY A 32 4.95 2.74 1.71
CA GLY A 32 5.91 3.82 1.50
C GLY A 32 7.22 3.20 1.04
N ASP A 33 7.51 3.25 -0.26
CA ASP A 33 8.74 2.68 -0.82
C ASP A 33 9.95 3.33 -0.16
N GLY A 34 10.84 2.52 0.40
CA GLY A 34 12.04 2.99 1.10
C GLY A 34 11.80 3.61 2.51
N MET A 35 10.57 3.57 3.03
CA MET A 35 10.17 4.27 4.25
C MET A 35 10.64 3.57 5.53
N GLY A 36 11.72 4.03 6.11
CA GLY A 36 12.10 3.69 7.49
C GLY A 36 11.46 4.61 8.53
N VAL A 37 11.67 4.28 9.81
CA VAL A 37 11.15 5.07 10.96
C VAL A 37 11.68 6.52 10.94
N ALA A 38 12.93 6.74 10.53
CA ALA A 38 13.51 8.07 10.47
C ALA A 38 12.86 8.94 9.38
N HIS A 39 12.48 8.35 8.23
CA HIS A 39 11.74 9.05 7.16
C HIS A 39 10.38 9.54 7.67
N LEU A 40 9.66 8.67 8.36
CA LEU A 40 8.38 9.00 8.96
C LEU A 40 8.51 10.14 9.97
N TYR A 41 9.50 10.06 10.89
CA TYR A 41 9.69 11.09 11.90
C TYR A 41 10.18 12.42 11.32
N ALA A 42 10.97 12.38 10.23
CA ALA A 42 11.34 13.57 9.48
C ALA A 42 10.11 14.29 8.92
N GLY A 43 9.21 13.55 8.26
CA GLY A 43 7.95 14.08 7.75
C GLY A 43 7.08 14.70 8.86
N MET A 44 6.89 14.01 9.97
CA MET A 44 6.13 14.50 11.13
C MET A 44 6.71 15.81 11.69
N THR A 45 8.04 15.87 11.83
CA THR A 45 8.70 17.06 12.40
C THR A 45 8.55 18.28 11.49
N VAL A 46 8.82 18.11 10.19
CA VAL A 46 8.78 19.24 9.24
C VAL A 46 7.36 19.68 8.94
N HIS A 47 6.39 18.76 8.89
CA HIS A 47 4.99 19.10 8.71
C HIS A 47 4.43 19.90 9.88
N GLY A 48 4.88 19.62 11.11
CA GLY A 48 4.50 20.34 12.32
C GLY A 48 3.04 20.19 12.74
N GLN A 49 2.28 19.34 12.09
CA GLN A 49 0.91 18.97 12.45
C GLN A 49 0.84 17.45 12.63
N GLN A 50 -0.21 16.98 13.31
CA GLN A 50 -0.42 15.57 13.53
C GLN A 50 -0.57 14.82 12.20
N PHE A 51 0.29 13.84 11.94
CA PHE A 51 0.15 12.93 10.81
C PHE A 51 -1.05 12.00 10.99
N ASN A 52 -1.63 11.57 9.87
CA ASN A 52 -2.73 10.61 9.88
C ASN A 52 -2.28 9.26 10.44
N ILE A 53 -1.05 8.86 10.19
CA ILE A 53 -0.45 7.62 10.67
C ILE A 53 -0.37 7.56 12.22
N GLU A 54 -0.28 8.69 12.92
CA GLU A 54 -0.30 8.75 14.39
C GLU A 54 -1.65 8.36 14.99
N LYS A 55 -2.71 8.30 14.17
CA LYS A 55 -4.06 7.88 14.59
C LYS A 55 -4.24 6.36 14.59
N PHE A 56 -3.23 5.61 14.18
CA PHE A 56 -3.27 4.15 14.16
C PHE A 56 -3.00 3.59 15.56
N PRO A 57 -3.89 2.72 16.09
CA PRO A 57 -3.77 2.23 17.46
C PRO A 57 -2.74 1.10 17.64
N PHE A 58 -2.31 0.46 16.55
CA PHE A 58 -1.41 -0.68 16.60
C PHE A 58 -0.18 -0.44 15.74
N ALA A 59 0.98 -0.80 16.28
CA ALA A 59 2.27 -0.70 15.60
C ALA A 59 3.06 -2.01 15.74
N GLY A 60 3.88 -2.30 14.73
CA GLY A 60 4.79 -3.43 14.66
C GLY A 60 5.99 -3.12 13.76
N LEU A 61 6.78 -4.13 13.48
CA LEU A 61 7.95 -4.07 12.60
C LEU A 61 7.92 -5.25 11.63
N SER A 62 8.40 -5.03 10.41
CA SER A 62 8.57 -6.08 9.39
C SER A 62 10.04 -6.26 9.02
N LYS A 63 10.48 -7.51 8.91
CA LYS A 63 11.77 -7.89 8.32
C LYS A 63 11.63 -7.86 6.79
N THR A 64 12.68 -7.42 6.10
CA THR A 64 12.58 -7.06 4.68
C THR A 64 13.37 -7.97 3.73
N TYR A 65 14.34 -8.76 4.22
CA TYR A 65 15.26 -9.55 3.41
C TYR A 65 14.56 -10.39 2.33
N SER A 66 15.23 -10.54 1.17
CA SER A 66 14.76 -11.36 0.04
C SER A 66 15.28 -12.81 0.13
N ALA A 67 14.92 -13.66 -0.83
CA ALA A 67 15.36 -15.04 -0.86
C ALA A 67 16.88 -15.18 -1.04
N ASN A 68 17.52 -14.26 -1.76
CA ASN A 68 18.94 -14.32 -2.11
C ASN A 68 19.78 -13.20 -1.52
N ASN A 69 19.18 -12.24 -0.78
CA ASN A 69 19.95 -11.09 -0.27
C ASN A 69 19.39 -10.60 1.07
N TYR A 70 20.30 -10.20 1.98
CA TYR A 70 19.93 -9.55 3.25
C TYR A 70 19.28 -8.18 3.03
N VAL A 71 19.74 -7.44 2.02
CA VAL A 71 19.17 -6.17 1.57
C VAL A 71 18.29 -6.45 0.35
N THR A 72 17.00 -6.28 0.52
CA THR A 72 16.01 -6.53 -0.54
C THR A 72 15.96 -5.39 -1.56
N ASP A 73 15.38 -5.68 -2.73
CA ASP A 73 14.84 -4.65 -3.61
C ASP A 73 13.30 -4.62 -3.54
N SER A 74 12.68 -3.59 -4.11
CA SER A 74 11.22 -3.42 -4.09
C SER A 74 10.48 -4.57 -4.78
N GLY A 75 11.07 -5.20 -5.80
CA GLY A 75 10.47 -6.34 -6.50
C GLY A 75 10.30 -7.55 -5.59
N ALA A 76 11.38 -7.94 -4.90
CA ALA A 76 11.34 -9.06 -3.98
C ALA A 76 10.51 -8.78 -2.73
N ALA A 77 10.61 -7.57 -2.16
CA ALA A 77 9.83 -7.20 -0.99
C ALA A 77 8.34 -7.04 -1.30
N GLY A 78 8.00 -6.36 -2.41
CA GLY A 78 6.62 -6.25 -2.90
C GLY A 78 6.01 -7.63 -3.17
N THR A 79 6.76 -8.54 -3.79
CA THR A 79 6.34 -9.93 -4.00
C THR A 79 6.05 -10.64 -2.68
N ALA A 80 6.93 -10.50 -1.68
CA ALA A 80 6.73 -11.13 -0.38
C ALA A 80 5.46 -10.63 0.33
N ILE A 81 5.19 -9.33 0.28
CA ILE A 81 3.97 -8.71 0.83
C ILE A 81 2.72 -9.17 0.05
N ALA A 82 2.81 -9.18 -1.28
CA ALA A 82 1.68 -9.48 -2.16
C ALA A 82 1.32 -10.96 -2.23
N THR A 83 2.28 -11.89 -2.05
CA THR A 83 2.09 -13.32 -2.33
C THR A 83 2.35 -14.24 -1.14
N GLY A 84 3.02 -13.74 -0.09
CA GLY A 84 3.48 -14.57 1.03
C GLY A 84 4.70 -15.45 0.72
N GLU A 85 5.35 -15.25 -0.43
CA GLU A 85 6.52 -16.01 -0.87
C GLU A 85 7.74 -15.09 -1.04
N LYS A 86 8.90 -15.54 -0.56
CA LYS A 86 10.17 -14.85 -0.83
C LYS A 86 10.62 -15.15 -2.27
N THR A 87 11.14 -14.12 -2.94
CA THR A 87 11.79 -14.27 -4.24
C THR A 87 13.17 -13.61 -4.27
N ASN A 88 13.89 -13.75 -5.38
CA ASN A 88 15.19 -13.11 -5.58
C ASN A 88 15.01 -11.63 -5.92
N ASN A 89 15.99 -10.80 -5.54
CA ASN A 89 16.02 -9.41 -5.98
C ASN A 89 15.89 -9.33 -7.52
N GLY A 90 15.10 -8.38 -8.00
CA GLY A 90 14.83 -8.18 -9.42
C GLY A 90 13.62 -8.96 -9.98
N MET A 91 13.02 -9.85 -9.20
CA MET A 91 11.86 -10.65 -9.61
C MET A 91 10.56 -10.09 -9.01
N ILE A 92 9.43 -10.29 -9.69
CA ILE A 92 8.09 -9.91 -9.23
C ILE A 92 7.07 -11.01 -9.48
N GLY A 93 6.23 -11.32 -8.47
CA GLY A 93 5.11 -12.27 -8.58
C GLY A 93 5.53 -13.70 -8.94
N VAL A 94 6.80 -14.06 -8.75
CA VAL A 94 7.33 -15.40 -9.02
C VAL A 94 8.23 -15.87 -7.88
N LYS A 95 8.38 -17.19 -7.75
CA LYS A 95 9.37 -17.83 -6.87
C LYS A 95 10.79 -17.68 -7.44
N PRO A 96 11.85 -18.00 -6.66
CA PRO A 96 13.24 -17.97 -7.17
C PRO A 96 13.50 -18.85 -8.41
N ASP A 97 12.68 -19.86 -8.64
CA ASP A 97 12.73 -20.74 -9.82
C ASP A 97 11.84 -20.23 -10.97
N SER A 98 11.30 -19.02 -10.86
CA SER A 98 10.37 -18.39 -11.81
C SER A 98 8.98 -19.02 -11.88
N THR A 99 8.60 -19.89 -10.95
CA THR A 99 7.22 -20.37 -10.83
C THR A 99 6.29 -19.23 -10.38
N PHE A 100 5.16 -19.04 -11.04
CA PHE A 100 4.17 -18.03 -10.73
C PHE A 100 3.52 -18.26 -9.38
N VAL A 101 3.27 -17.19 -8.64
CA VAL A 101 2.55 -17.23 -7.36
C VAL A 101 1.44 -16.19 -7.36
N SER A 102 0.22 -16.61 -6.99
CA SER A 102 -0.92 -15.67 -6.97
C SER A 102 -0.75 -14.59 -5.90
N SER A 103 -0.94 -13.34 -6.32
CA SER A 103 -0.97 -12.19 -5.42
C SER A 103 -2.29 -12.10 -4.64
N ILE A 104 -2.32 -11.25 -3.61
CA ILE A 104 -3.54 -11.01 -2.83
C ILE A 104 -4.64 -10.35 -3.66
N THR A 105 -4.30 -9.50 -4.63
CA THR A 105 -5.27 -8.89 -5.56
C THR A 105 -5.90 -9.93 -6.48
N GLU A 106 -5.08 -10.83 -7.04
CA GLU A 106 -5.57 -11.96 -7.85
C GLU A 106 -6.42 -12.93 -7.02
N THR A 107 -5.95 -13.25 -5.81
CA THR A 107 -6.69 -14.14 -4.90
C THR A 107 -8.03 -13.51 -4.50
N ALA A 108 -8.06 -12.22 -4.21
CA ALA A 108 -9.29 -11.48 -3.92
C ALA A 108 -10.24 -11.50 -5.12
N ASN A 109 -9.74 -11.23 -6.33
CA ASN A 109 -10.53 -11.21 -7.55
C ASN A 109 -11.13 -12.59 -7.85
N LYS A 110 -10.36 -13.68 -7.74
CA LYS A 110 -10.83 -15.07 -7.87
C LYS A 110 -11.95 -15.41 -6.86
N ASN A 111 -11.98 -14.74 -5.71
CA ASN A 111 -13.05 -14.88 -4.70
C ASN A 111 -14.21 -13.90 -4.94
N GLY A 112 -14.13 -13.07 -5.98
CA GLY A 112 -15.16 -12.11 -6.40
C GLY A 112 -15.15 -10.79 -5.62
N LEU A 113 -14.06 -10.47 -4.90
CA LEU A 113 -13.81 -9.14 -4.39
C LEU A 113 -13.27 -8.28 -5.55
N ALA A 114 -13.43 -6.96 -5.42
CA ALA A 114 -12.74 -6.04 -6.33
C ALA A 114 -11.29 -5.84 -5.91
N SER A 115 -10.43 -5.45 -6.85
CA SER A 115 -9.01 -5.22 -6.57
C SER A 115 -8.46 -4.01 -7.30
N GLY A 116 -7.47 -3.34 -6.69
CA GLY A 116 -6.85 -2.16 -7.27
C GLY A 116 -5.43 -1.91 -6.81
N VAL A 117 -4.69 -1.14 -7.62
CA VAL A 117 -3.37 -0.59 -7.29
C VAL A 117 -3.32 0.89 -7.65
N VAL A 118 -2.68 1.68 -6.79
CA VAL A 118 -2.42 3.11 -6.99
C VAL A 118 -0.96 3.38 -6.68
N SER A 119 -0.26 4.15 -7.52
CA SER A 119 1.17 4.47 -7.27
C SER A 119 1.53 5.85 -7.78
N THR A 120 2.59 6.43 -7.25
CA THR A 120 3.15 7.70 -7.72
C THR A 120 4.24 7.52 -8.78
N CYS A 121 4.65 6.27 -9.07
CA CYS A 121 5.49 5.91 -10.21
C CYS A 121 4.67 5.34 -11.37
N VAL A 122 5.34 4.77 -12.38
CA VAL A 122 4.68 3.96 -13.41
C VAL A 122 4.02 2.74 -12.77
N VAL A 123 2.78 2.43 -13.12
CA VAL A 123 2.05 1.26 -12.53
C VAL A 123 2.73 -0.07 -12.82
N THR A 124 3.63 -0.11 -13.78
CA THR A 124 4.46 -1.27 -14.12
C THR A 124 5.77 -1.34 -13.31
N HIS A 125 6.05 -0.38 -12.40
CA HIS A 125 7.19 -0.45 -11.48
C HIS A 125 7.05 -1.62 -10.52
N ALA A 126 8.14 -2.03 -9.92
CA ALA A 126 8.25 -3.30 -9.20
C ALA A 126 7.21 -3.48 -8.10
N THR A 127 6.96 -2.46 -7.28
CA THR A 127 6.04 -2.56 -6.14
C THR A 127 4.58 -2.74 -6.59
N PRO A 128 3.97 -1.85 -7.42
CA PRO A 128 2.60 -2.06 -7.87
C PRO A 128 2.48 -3.31 -8.77
N ALA A 129 3.49 -3.59 -9.61
CA ALA A 129 3.49 -4.76 -10.48
C ALA A 129 3.51 -6.08 -9.69
N SER A 130 4.14 -6.14 -8.52
CA SER A 130 4.15 -7.34 -7.66
C SER A 130 2.75 -7.78 -7.20
N PHE A 131 1.78 -6.89 -7.24
CA PHE A 131 0.39 -7.19 -6.92
C PHE A 131 -0.43 -7.66 -8.15
N VAL A 132 0.10 -7.52 -9.37
CA VAL A 132 -0.67 -7.75 -10.61
C VAL A 132 0.02 -8.68 -11.59
N ALA A 133 1.36 -8.66 -11.63
CA ALA A 133 2.16 -9.25 -12.70
C ALA A 133 3.13 -10.33 -12.19
N HIS A 134 3.63 -11.13 -13.13
CA HIS A 134 4.56 -12.23 -12.87
C HIS A 134 5.70 -12.16 -13.88
N ASN A 135 6.87 -11.67 -13.44
CA ASN A 135 8.02 -11.51 -14.32
C ASN A 135 9.34 -11.74 -13.56
N ALA A 136 10.25 -12.50 -14.16
CA ALA A 136 11.57 -12.72 -13.58
C ALA A 136 12.51 -11.50 -13.68
N GLY A 137 12.09 -10.44 -14.38
CA GLY A 137 12.83 -9.19 -14.54
C GLY A 137 11.95 -7.97 -14.33
N ARG A 138 12.08 -7.27 -13.19
CA ARG A 138 11.30 -6.09 -12.83
C ARG A 138 11.39 -4.93 -13.83
N GLY A 139 12.42 -4.91 -14.68
CA GLY A 139 12.63 -3.90 -15.72
C GLY A 139 11.88 -4.17 -17.03
N ASN A 140 11.19 -5.30 -17.16
CA ASN A 140 10.45 -5.68 -18.37
C ASN A 140 9.06 -4.99 -18.41
N TYR A 141 9.04 -3.66 -18.31
CA TYR A 141 7.83 -2.87 -18.12
C TYR A 141 6.74 -3.13 -19.16
N GLU A 142 7.11 -3.33 -20.43
CA GLU A 142 6.14 -3.59 -21.50
C GLU A 142 5.50 -4.98 -21.36
N ASP A 143 6.26 -6.00 -20.93
CA ASP A 143 5.72 -7.33 -20.65
C ASP A 143 4.82 -7.30 -19.41
N ILE A 144 5.25 -6.58 -18.38
CA ILE A 144 4.48 -6.35 -17.16
C ILE A 144 3.13 -5.68 -17.48
N ALA A 145 3.12 -4.71 -18.40
CA ALA A 145 1.88 -4.04 -18.81
C ALA A 145 0.85 -5.00 -19.43
N VAL A 146 1.28 -6.09 -20.06
CA VAL A 146 0.39 -7.13 -20.62
C VAL A 146 -0.36 -7.87 -19.49
N ASP A 147 0.25 -8.01 -18.33
CA ASP A 147 -0.39 -8.70 -17.20
C ASP A 147 -1.61 -7.96 -16.65
N PHE A 148 -1.68 -6.64 -16.80
CA PHE A 148 -2.87 -5.85 -16.46
C PHE A 148 -4.11 -6.18 -17.31
N LEU A 149 -3.93 -6.86 -18.42
CA LEU A 149 -5.00 -7.32 -19.30
C LEU A 149 -5.55 -8.71 -18.94
N LYS A 150 -4.96 -9.40 -17.96
CA LYS A 150 -5.41 -10.75 -17.56
C LYS A 150 -6.75 -10.78 -16.79
N GLY A 151 -7.35 -9.61 -16.55
CA GLY A 151 -8.66 -9.49 -15.90
C GLY A 151 -8.65 -9.75 -14.40
N THR A 152 -7.50 -9.65 -13.76
CA THR A 152 -7.29 -9.89 -12.32
C THR A 152 -7.29 -8.60 -11.49
N ILE A 153 -7.47 -7.45 -12.13
CA ILE A 153 -7.48 -6.12 -11.50
C ILE A 153 -8.66 -5.29 -12.05
N ASP A 154 -9.30 -4.49 -11.21
CA ASP A 154 -10.43 -3.63 -11.60
C ASP A 154 -10.03 -2.16 -11.71
N VAL A 155 -9.09 -1.71 -10.88
CA VAL A 155 -8.62 -0.32 -10.86
C VAL A 155 -7.10 -0.28 -10.79
N PHE A 156 -6.47 0.48 -11.68
CA PHE A 156 -5.07 0.84 -11.55
C PHE A 156 -4.84 2.30 -11.93
N ILE A 157 -4.11 3.04 -11.10
CA ILE A 157 -3.91 4.47 -11.26
C ILE A 157 -2.46 4.83 -10.95
N GLY A 158 -1.80 5.53 -11.86
CA GLY A 158 -0.43 6.00 -11.72
C GLY A 158 0.13 6.57 -13.02
N GLY A 159 1.44 6.55 -13.17
CA GLY A 159 2.12 6.85 -14.44
C GLY A 159 2.22 5.64 -15.36
N GLY A 160 2.93 5.79 -16.49
CA GLY A 160 3.31 4.68 -17.37
C GLY A 160 2.48 4.54 -18.65
N GLU A 161 1.81 5.60 -19.13
CA GLU A 161 1.09 5.56 -20.42
C GLU A 161 1.94 4.97 -21.55
N ASN A 162 3.25 5.25 -21.56
CA ASN A 162 4.16 4.74 -22.60
C ASN A 162 4.25 3.22 -22.64
N HIS A 163 4.13 2.52 -21.51
CA HIS A 163 4.21 1.07 -21.45
C HIS A 163 2.94 0.38 -21.98
N PHE A 164 1.84 1.13 -22.11
CA PHE A 164 0.56 0.66 -22.66
C PHE A 164 0.32 1.14 -24.11
N ARG A 165 0.76 2.35 -24.50
CA ARG A 165 0.45 2.96 -25.81
C ARG A 165 1.63 3.15 -26.74
N ASN A 166 2.78 3.52 -26.19
CA ASN A 166 3.97 3.89 -26.99
C ASN A 166 5.03 2.80 -26.89
N ARG A 167 4.61 1.57 -27.07
CA ARG A 167 5.40 0.36 -26.91
C ARG A 167 6.32 0.13 -28.12
N LYS A 168 7.43 -0.60 -27.88
CA LYS A 168 8.38 -1.00 -28.93
C LYS A 168 7.75 -1.92 -29.99
N ASP A 169 6.76 -2.74 -29.58
CA ASP A 169 6.01 -3.62 -30.46
C ASP A 169 4.90 -2.91 -31.23
N SER A 170 4.72 -1.60 -31.02
CA SER A 170 3.68 -0.77 -31.64
C SER A 170 2.23 -1.19 -31.31
N VAL A 171 2.01 -2.03 -30.30
CA VAL A 171 0.69 -2.45 -29.83
C VAL A 171 0.14 -1.42 -28.83
N ASP A 172 -1.06 -0.92 -29.06
CA ASP A 172 -1.79 -0.08 -28.09
C ASP A 172 -2.68 -0.95 -27.20
N LEU A 173 -2.19 -1.29 -25.99
CA LEU A 173 -2.91 -2.10 -25.01
C LEU A 173 -4.15 -1.38 -24.45
N THR A 174 -4.24 -0.05 -24.56
CA THR A 174 -5.39 0.70 -24.07
C THR A 174 -6.66 0.42 -24.87
N ILE A 175 -6.53 -0.02 -26.11
CA ILE A 175 -7.66 -0.49 -26.93
C ILE A 175 -8.27 -1.75 -26.30
N GLN A 176 -7.41 -2.71 -25.96
CA GLN A 176 -7.85 -3.97 -25.33
C GLN A 176 -8.43 -3.73 -23.92
N LEU A 177 -7.86 -2.79 -23.14
CA LEU A 177 -8.44 -2.38 -21.85
C LEU A 177 -9.87 -1.84 -22.02
N LYS A 178 -10.10 -0.98 -23.01
CA LYS A 178 -11.45 -0.45 -23.33
C LYS A 178 -12.42 -1.57 -23.74
N GLU A 179 -11.97 -2.53 -24.54
CA GLU A 179 -12.76 -3.71 -24.92
C GLU A 179 -13.12 -4.58 -23.71
N GLN A 180 -12.27 -4.61 -22.67
CA GLN A 180 -12.54 -5.27 -21.40
C GLN A 180 -13.40 -4.44 -20.43
N GLY A 181 -13.86 -3.27 -20.86
CA GLY A 181 -14.75 -2.39 -20.10
C GLY A 181 -14.06 -1.40 -19.17
N PHE A 182 -12.75 -1.20 -19.32
CA PHE A 182 -12.06 -0.14 -18.58
C PHE A 182 -12.39 1.23 -19.16
N ASP A 183 -12.65 2.19 -18.27
CA ASP A 183 -12.52 3.60 -18.58
C ASP A 183 -11.03 3.95 -18.51
N VAL A 184 -10.44 4.38 -19.63
CA VAL A 184 -9.00 4.70 -19.71
C VAL A 184 -8.85 6.21 -19.78
N VAL A 185 -8.29 6.78 -18.71
CA VAL A 185 -8.17 8.23 -18.53
C VAL A 185 -6.70 8.64 -18.35
N TYR A 186 -6.38 9.88 -18.75
CA TYR A 186 -5.01 10.39 -18.81
C TYR A 186 -4.81 11.66 -17.99
N THR A 187 -5.87 12.19 -17.39
CA THR A 187 -5.82 13.40 -16.55
C THR A 187 -6.51 13.17 -15.22
N LEU A 188 -6.09 13.89 -14.19
CA LEU A 188 -6.75 13.86 -12.88
C LEU A 188 -8.20 14.34 -12.98
N GLU A 189 -8.49 15.27 -13.87
CA GLU A 189 -9.84 15.78 -14.08
C GLU A 189 -10.78 14.69 -14.63
N ASP A 190 -10.33 13.93 -15.64
CA ASP A 190 -11.11 12.83 -16.20
C ASP A 190 -11.22 11.66 -15.21
N LEU A 191 -10.14 11.39 -14.44
CA LEU A 191 -10.17 10.43 -13.36
C LEU A 191 -11.30 10.74 -12.36
N LYS A 192 -11.42 11.98 -11.92
CA LYS A 192 -12.46 12.42 -10.99
C LYS A 192 -13.87 12.26 -11.54
N LYS A 193 -14.06 12.46 -12.84
CA LYS A 193 -15.36 12.34 -13.52
C LYS A 193 -15.80 10.91 -13.80
N SER A 194 -14.87 9.95 -13.82
CA SER A 194 -15.18 8.56 -14.13
C SER A 194 -16.16 7.97 -13.13
N THR A 195 -17.17 7.26 -13.63
CA THR A 195 -18.16 6.52 -12.84
C THR A 195 -18.10 5.01 -13.10
N SER A 196 -17.15 4.58 -13.92
CA SER A 196 -16.95 3.18 -14.29
C SER A 196 -16.64 2.31 -13.09
N THR A 197 -16.90 1.02 -13.19
CA THR A 197 -16.49 0.02 -12.21
C THR A 197 -15.09 -0.54 -12.49
N LYS A 198 -14.53 -0.27 -13.67
CA LYS A 198 -13.16 -0.58 -14.07
C LYS A 198 -12.48 0.68 -14.58
N LEU A 199 -11.32 1.00 -14.02
CA LEU A 199 -10.61 2.24 -14.31
C LEU A 199 -9.12 2.03 -14.51
N ALA A 200 -8.59 2.52 -15.61
CA ALA A 200 -7.17 2.62 -15.92
C ALA A 200 -6.78 4.11 -15.98
N GLY A 201 -6.22 4.63 -14.90
CA GLY A 201 -5.72 6.00 -14.83
C GLY A 201 -4.22 6.06 -15.14
N LEU A 202 -3.86 6.40 -16.37
CA LEU A 202 -2.48 6.53 -16.84
C LEU A 202 -2.11 8.02 -16.90
N LEU A 203 -1.87 8.62 -15.73
CA LEU A 203 -1.86 10.08 -15.54
C LEU A 203 -0.53 10.75 -15.94
N ALA A 204 0.48 9.97 -16.34
CA ALA A 204 1.74 10.46 -16.88
C ALA A 204 2.28 9.47 -17.91
N LYS A 205 3.09 9.99 -18.87
CA LYS A 205 3.75 9.13 -19.87
C LYS A 205 4.77 8.17 -19.27
N GLY A 206 5.60 8.66 -18.35
CA GLY A 206 6.50 7.92 -17.49
C GLY A 206 6.01 7.99 -16.05
N ASP A 207 6.95 8.17 -15.11
CA ASP A 207 6.60 8.39 -13.72
C ASP A 207 5.85 9.72 -13.52
N MET A 208 5.09 9.82 -12.44
CA MET A 208 4.43 11.07 -12.10
C MET A 208 5.45 12.12 -11.62
N PRO A 209 5.13 13.41 -11.64
CA PRO A 209 6.01 14.44 -11.05
C PRO A 209 6.26 14.17 -9.55
N LYS A 210 7.33 14.71 -8.99
CA LYS A 210 7.53 14.76 -7.54
C LYS A 210 6.37 15.52 -6.86
N ALA A 211 6.12 15.23 -5.60
CA ALA A 211 5.11 15.96 -4.83
C ALA A 211 5.37 17.49 -4.85
N ALA A 212 6.62 17.91 -4.62
CA ALA A 212 7.01 19.31 -4.67
C ALA A 212 6.89 19.96 -6.07
N ASP A 213 6.88 19.15 -7.15
CA ASP A 213 6.81 19.63 -8.54
C ASP A 213 5.35 19.64 -9.08
N GLY A 214 4.37 19.77 -8.20
CA GLY A 214 2.96 19.98 -8.55
C GLY A 214 2.07 18.75 -8.44
N ARG A 215 2.56 17.62 -7.88
CA ARG A 215 1.74 16.42 -7.62
C ARG A 215 1.13 16.41 -6.21
N MET A 216 1.56 17.27 -5.30
CA MET A 216 1.07 17.31 -3.92
C MET A 216 -0.45 17.21 -3.83
N GLY A 217 -0.95 16.25 -3.04
CA GLY A 217 -2.38 15.96 -2.88
C GLY A 217 -2.99 15.06 -3.97
N MET A 218 -2.28 14.79 -5.08
CA MET A 218 -2.84 13.92 -6.13
C MET A 218 -2.95 12.47 -5.66
N LEU A 219 -2.02 11.96 -4.85
CA LEU A 219 -2.09 10.59 -4.34
C LEU A 219 -3.36 10.40 -3.48
N ARG A 220 -3.73 11.40 -2.67
CA ARG A 220 -5.00 11.42 -1.93
C ARG A 220 -6.20 11.28 -2.87
N GLU A 221 -6.24 12.07 -3.93
CA GLU A 221 -7.34 12.07 -4.90
C GLU A 221 -7.44 10.74 -5.67
N MET A 222 -6.30 10.18 -6.08
CA MET A 222 -6.21 8.88 -6.75
C MET A 222 -6.69 7.76 -5.82
N THR A 223 -6.25 7.79 -4.56
CA THR A 223 -6.67 6.84 -3.52
C THR A 223 -8.17 6.93 -3.25
N ALA A 224 -8.70 8.14 -3.08
CA ALA A 224 -10.13 8.36 -2.84
C ALA A 224 -10.98 7.84 -4.01
N LYS A 225 -10.55 8.08 -5.27
CA LYS A 225 -11.24 7.58 -6.46
C LYS A 225 -11.19 6.04 -6.55
N ALA A 226 -10.06 5.42 -6.27
CA ALA A 226 -9.94 3.96 -6.23
C ALA A 226 -10.90 3.36 -5.18
N ILE A 227 -10.94 3.93 -3.97
CA ILE A 227 -11.86 3.51 -2.90
C ILE A 227 -13.32 3.68 -3.34
N GLU A 228 -13.67 4.83 -3.94
CA GLU A 228 -15.04 5.09 -4.45
C GLU A 228 -15.52 4.01 -5.40
N ILE A 229 -14.65 3.60 -6.33
CA ILE A 229 -14.99 2.59 -7.34
C ILE A 229 -15.06 1.19 -6.70
N LEU A 230 -14.00 0.78 -5.99
CA LEU A 230 -13.87 -0.56 -5.45
C LEU A 230 -14.91 -0.86 -4.35
N SER A 231 -15.31 0.13 -3.57
CA SER A 231 -16.31 -0.01 -2.51
C SER A 231 -17.72 -0.33 -3.03
N LYS A 232 -17.99 -0.14 -4.32
CA LYS A 232 -19.24 -0.57 -4.96
C LYS A 232 -19.41 -2.08 -4.98
N ASN A 233 -18.30 -2.85 -4.87
CA ASN A 233 -18.36 -4.31 -4.79
C ASN A 233 -18.92 -4.75 -3.43
N LYS A 234 -20.06 -5.47 -3.48
CA LYS A 234 -20.77 -5.92 -2.26
C LYS A 234 -20.00 -6.95 -1.45
N LYS A 235 -19.07 -7.69 -2.06
CA LYS A 235 -18.22 -8.66 -1.36
C LYS A 235 -17.03 -8.00 -0.66
N GLY A 236 -16.63 -6.81 -1.08
CA GLY A 236 -15.49 -6.06 -0.57
C GLY A 236 -14.38 -5.90 -1.60
N PHE A 237 -13.24 -5.39 -1.15
CA PHE A 237 -12.10 -5.12 -2.03
C PHE A 237 -10.76 -5.23 -1.32
N VAL A 238 -9.71 -5.35 -2.14
CA VAL A 238 -8.30 -5.18 -1.75
C VAL A 238 -7.71 -4.06 -2.61
N LEU A 239 -7.11 -3.06 -1.96
CA LEU A 239 -6.45 -1.94 -2.61
C LEU A 239 -5.02 -1.81 -2.08
N MET A 240 -4.03 -1.75 -2.97
CA MET A 240 -2.68 -1.33 -2.64
C MET A 240 -2.47 0.13 -3.10
N VAL A 241 -1.85 0.93 -2.25
CA VAL A 241 -1.48 2.33 -2.52
C VAL A 241 0.00 2.52 -2.19
N GLU A 242 0.74 3.07 -3.12
CA GLU A 242 2.17 3.27 -2.98
C GLU A 242 2.57 4.74 -3.04
N GLY A 243 3.36 5.17 -2.05
CA GLY A 243 4.17 6.38 -2.09
C GLY A 243 5.57 6.03 -2.60
N SER A 244 5.72 5.94 -3.92
CA SER A 244 6.90 5.35 -4.57
C SER A 244 8.16 6.21 -4.44
N MET A 245 8.02 7.52 -4.27
CA MET A 245 9.15 8.45 -4.43
C MET A 245 9.81 8.85 -3.12
N ILE A 246 9.37 8.32 -1.99
CA ILE A 246 10.10 8.44 -0.71
C ILE A 246 11.48 7.80 -0.88
N ASP A 247 11.52 6.61 -1.49
CA ASP A 247 12.73 5.89 -1.86
C ASP A 247 13.68 6.73 -2.74
N TRP A 248 13.13 7.36 -3.78
CA TRP A 248 13.94 8.15 -4.71
C TRP A 248 14.54 9.39 -4.06
N GLY A 249 13.80 10.04 -3.14
CA GLY A 249 14.31 11.12 -2.30
C GLY A 249 15.48 10.65 -1.43
N ALA A 250 15.34 9.47 -0.82
CA ALA A 250 16.36 8.86 0.03
C ALA A 250 17.60 8.38 -0.77
N HIS A 251 17.43 7.81 -1.95
CA HIS A 251 18.52 7.48 -2.88
C HIS A 251 19.32 8.73 -3.29
N ALA A 252 18.61 9.83 -3.54
CA ALA A 252 19.21 11.13 -3.82
C ALA A 252 19.86 11.78 -2.59
N ARG A 253 19.62 11.25 -1.39
CA ARG A 253 19.97 11.88 -0.10
C ARG A 253 19.43 13.31 0.02
N ASP A 254 18.26 13.52 -0.57
CA ASP A 254 17.54 14.79 -0.59
C ASP A 254 16.41 14.74 0.44
N ILE A 255 16.63 15.38 1.58
CA ILE A 255 15.67 15.33 2.69
C ILE A 255 14.40 16.11 2.37
N ASP A 256 14.48 17.20 1.64
CA ASP A 256 13.32 18.02 1.29
C ASP A 256 12.42 17.25 0.31
N TYR A 257 13.01 16.57 -0.65
CA TYR A 257 12.28 15.65 -1.54
C TYR A 257 11.61 14.52 -0.74
N THR A 258 12.39 13.83 0.11
CA THR A 258 11.89 12.72 0.93
C THR A 258 10.71 13.16 1.82
N VAL A 259 10.82 14.30 2.48
CA VAL A 259 9.79 14.86 3.36
C VAL A 259 8.53 15.25 2.59
N ALA A 260 8.67 15.90 1.42
CA ALA A 260 7.52 16.25 0.59
C ALA A 260 6.71 15.00 0.18
N GLU A 261 7.39 13.91 -0.20
CA GLU A 261 6.75 12.64 -0.54
C GLU A 261 6.09 11.98 0.67
N MET A 262 6.72 12.05 1.86
CA MET A 262 6.14 11.55 3.10
C MET A 262 4.85 12.28 3.47
N ILE A 263 4.79 13.59 3.30
CA ILE A 263 3.59 14.40 3.57
C ILE A 263 2.46 14.02 2.60
N ASP A 264 2.75 13.91 1.30
CA ASP A 264 1.76 13.50 0.29
C ASP A 264 1.24 12.07 0.53
N PHE A 265 2.13 11.16 0.97
CA PHE A 265 1.77 9.79 1.33
C PHE A 265 0.85 9.75 2.57
N ASP A 266 1.17 10.51 3.61
CA ASP A 266 0.34 10.59 4.82
C ASP A 266 -1.04 11.22 4.54
N ASP A 267 -1.11 12.17 3.62
CA ASP A 267 -2.39 12.78 3.20
C ASP A 267 -3.28 11.73 2.50
N ALA A 268 -2.71 10.86 1.69
CA ALA A 268 -3.43 9.73 1.08
C ALA A 268 -3.90 8.69 2.13
N ILE A 269 -3.09 8.41 3.16
CA ILE A 269 -3.50 7.60 4.31
C ILE A 269 -4.73 8.22 4.99
N GLY A 270 -4.77 9.56 5.09
CA GLY A 270 -5.92 10.29 5.61
C GLY A 270 -7.23 9.96 4.90
N ALA A 271 -7.23 9.90 3.57
CA ALA A 271 -8.43 9.52 2.79
C ALA A 271 -8.92 8.10 3.11
N ALA A 272 -8.00 7.15 3.24
CA ALA A 272 -8.35 5.77 3.60
C ALA A 272 -8.88 5.66 5.04
N LEU A 273 -8.31 6.41 5.98
CA LEU A 273 -8.80 6.45 7.36
C LEU A 273 -10.20 7.05 7.47
N GLU A 274 -10.48 8.12 6.73
CA GLU A 274 -11.81 8.72 6.66
C GLU A 274 -12.84 7.69 6.20
N PHE A 275 -12.53 6.98 5.10
CA PHE A 275 -13.38 5.89 4.61
C PHE A 275 -13.53 4.76 5.64
N ALA A 276 -12.43 4.28 6.20
CA ALA A 276 -12.44 3.15 7.15
C ALA A 276 -13.24 3.47 8.42
N LYS A 277 -13.17 4.71 8.92
CA LYS A 277 -13.97 5.18 10.05
C LYS A 277 -15.47 5.20 9.75
N ALA A 278 -15.82 5.67 8.55
CA ALA A 278 -17.22 5.73 8.12
C ALA A 278 -17.81 4.34 7.83
N ASP A 279 -17.03 3.46 7.19
CA ASP A 279 -17.44 2.12 6.81
C ASP A 279 -17.46 1.13 7.99
N GLY A 280 -16.50 1.23 8.90
CA GLY A 280 -16.34 0.36 10.08
C GLY A 280 -16.00 -1.10 9.77
N LYS A 281 -15.74 -1.44 8.51
CA LYS A 281 -15.44 -2.80 8.00
C LYS A 281 -14.15 -2.85 7.20
N THR A 282 -13.38 -1.79 7.18
CA THR A 282 -12.14 -1.66 6.42
C THR A 282 -10.94 -1.74 7.34
N LEU A 283 -10.04 -2.66 7.04
CA LEU A 283 -8.70 -2.73 7.61
C LEU A 283 -7.77 -1.86 6.77
N VAL A 284 -7.04 -0.95 7.39
CA VAL A 284 -5.97 -0.17 6.77
C VAL A 284 -4.66 -0.59 7.39
N VAL A 285 -3.70 -0.97 6.57
CA VAL A 285 -2.33 -1.33 6.96
C VAL A 285 -1.35 -0.43 6.23
N VAL A 286 -0.41 0.17 6.96
CA VAL A 286 0.67 0.99 6.41
C VAL A 286 1.98 0.34 6.75
N THR A 287 2.84 0.13 5.75
CA THR A 287 4.19 -0.42 5.91
C THR A 287 5.13 0.14 4.85
N ALA A 288 6.32 -0.41 4.77
CA ALA A 288 7.28 -0.20 3.69
C ALA A 288 7.76 -1.56 3.16
N ASP A 289 8.34 -1.55 2.01
CA ASP A 289 9.02 -2.70 1.40
C ASP A 289 10.45 -2.86 1.93
N HIS A 290 11.19 -1.77 2.09
CA HIS A 290 12.53 -1.68 2.71
C HIS A 290 12.76 -0.28 3.29
N GLU A 291 13.93 -0.04 3.85
CA GLU A 291 14.45 1.28 4.18
C GLU A 291 15.52 1.67 3.15
N THR A 292 15.60 2.95 2.82
CA THR A 292 16.57 3.51 1.87
C THR A 292 17.36 4.65 2.51
N GLY A 293 18.65 4.71 2.18
CA GLY A 293 19.54 5.80 2.54
C GLY A 293 20.21 5.66 3.89
N GLY A 294 19.76 4.73 4.75
CA GLY A 294 20.25 4.61 6.12
C GLY A 294 20.07 5.94 6.86
N LEU A 295 18.89 6.56 6.71
CA LEU A 295 18.60 7.87 7.28
C LEU A 295 18.59 7.82 8.81
N SER A 296 19.31 8.76 9.41
CA SER A 296 19.22 9.09 10.82
C SER A 296 19.03 10.59 11.02
N LEU A 297 18.28 10.96 12.06
CA LEU A 297 18.08 12.36 12.44
C LEU A 297 19.03 12.66 13.60
N ILE A 298 20.11 13.37 13.32
CA ILE A 298 21.20 13.64 14.28
C ILE A 298 21.03 14.96 15.02
N GLY A 299 19.96 15.73 14.73
CA GLY A 299 19.61 16.98 15.37
C GLY A 299 18.34 17.55 14.75
N GLY A 300 17.91 18.67 15.28
CA GLY A 300 16.74 19.42 14.82
C GLY A 300 16.11 20.21 15.94
N ASP A 301 15.02 20.91 15.62
CA ASP A 301 14.24 21.68 16.58
C ASP A 301 12.74 21.56 16.22
N ILE A 302 11.95 21.08 17.17
CA ILE A 302 10.52 20.83 17.00
C ILE A 302 9.73 22.15 16.83
N ALA A 303 10.12 23.19 17.56
CA ALA A 303 9.40 24.46 17.53
C ALA A 303 9.57 25.19 16.19
N SER A 304 10.77 25.09 15.59
CA SER A 304 11.05 25.63 14.26
C SER A 304 10.83 24.64 13.10
N GLN A 305 10.37 23.41 13.41
CA GLN A 305 10.09 22.36 12.42
C GLN A 305 11.31 22.02 11.54
N THR A 306 12.50 22.04 12.12
CA THR A 306 13.74 21.75 11.41
C THR A 306 14.35 20.44 11.85
N ILE A 307 15.07 19.78 10.95
CA ILE A 307 15.78 18.52 11.18
C ILE A 307 17.21 18.62 10.64
N THR A 308 18.11 17.83 11.24
CA THR A 308 19.47 17.64 10.73
C THR A 308 19.58 16.18 10.29
N PRO A 309 19.42 15.89 8.98
CA PRO A 309 19.49 14.51 8.49
C PRO A 309 20.92 14.06 8.29
N HIS A 310 21.15 12.76 8.43
CA HIS A 310 22.37 12.08 8.02
C HIS A 310 22.03 10.79 7.28
N PHE A 311 22.43 10.70 6.01
CA PHE A 311 22.31 9.51 5.18
C PHE A 311 23.62 8.73 5.20
N SER A 312 23.61 7.50 5.68
CA SER A 312 24.79 6.62 5.73
C SER A 312 25.02 5.83 4.44
N SER A 313 24.03 5.80 3.56
CA SER A 313 24.06 5.11 2.26
C SER A 313 23.35 5.95 1.20
N ASN A 314 23.48 5.55 -0.05
CA ASN A 314 22.61 5.99 -1.17
C ASN A 314 21.84 4.81 -1.76
N ASP A 315 21.77 3.71 -1.04
CA ASP A 315 21.10 2.47 -1.45
C ASP A 315 20.21 1.96 -0.31
N HIS A 316 19.48 0.88 -0.54
CA HIS A 316 18.65 0.25 0.47
C HIS A 316 19.47 -0.23 1.66
N THR A 317 18.82 -0.42 2.80
CA THR A 317 19.42 -1.06 3.98
C THR A 317 18.61 -2.26 4.44
N GLY A 318 19.24 -3.10 5.27
CA GLY A 318 18.60 -4.26 5.89
C GLY A 318 17.81 -3.93 7.17
N SER A 319 17.47 -2.66 7.39
CA SER A 319 16.69 -2.23 8.54
C SER A 319 15.27 -2.81 8.49
N MET A 320 14.70 -3.19 9.65
CA MET A 320 13.28 -3.47 9.75
C MET A 320 12.48 -2.19 9.50
N VAL A 321 11.32 -2.33 8.87
CA VAL A 321 10.42 -1.22 8.55
C VAL A 321 9.21 -1.20 9.46
N PRO A 322 8.56 -0.04 9.69
CA PRO A 322 7.40 0.07 10.55
C PRO A 322 6.16 -0.55 9.89
N VAL A 323 5.26 -1.03 10.74
CA VAL A 323 3.92 -1.49 10.37
C VAL A 323 2.92 -0.77 11.25
N PHE A 324 1.90 -0.15 10.66
CA PHE A 324 0.79 0.46 11.40
C PHE A 324 -0.52 -0.13 10.90
N SER A 325 -1.51 -0.28 11.79
CA SER A 325 -2.78 -0.86 11.39
C SER A 325 -3.96 -0.24 12.13
N TYR A 326 -5.09 -0.14 11.41
CA TYR A 326 -6.35 0.42 11.90
C TYR A 326 -7.54 -0.38 11.37
N GLY A 327 -8.55 -0.61 12.21
CA GLY A 327 -9.80 -1.26 11.81
C GLY A 327 -9.92 -2.71 12.30
N PRO A 328 -10.87 -3.49 11.77
CA PRO A 328 -11.08 -4.88 12.19
C PRO A 328 -9.88 -5.77 11.94
N GLY A 329 -9.37 -6.45 12.99
CA GLY A 329 -8.21 -7.34 12.92
C GLY A 329 -6.85 -6.63 12.96
N ALA A 330 -6.85 -5.31 13.19
CA ALA A 330 -5.62 -4.50 13.21
C ALA A 330 -4.64 -4.93 14.32
N GLU A 331 -5.14 -5.41 15.47
CA GLU A 331 -4.32 -5.88 16.59
C GLU A 331 -3.32 -6.98 16.21
N LYS A 332 -3.61 -7.73 15.14
CA LYS A 332 -2.78 -8.85 14.66
C LYS A 332 -1.49 -8.41 13.97
N PHE A 333 -1.35 -7.12 13.67
CA PHE A 333 -0.16 -6.54 13.02
C PHE A 333 0.87 -6.00 14.03
N SER A 334 0.59 -6.09 15.32
CA SER A 334 1.56 -5.74 16.38
C SER A 334 2.64 -6.81 16.50
N GLY A 335 3.86 -6.40 16.86
CA GLY A 335 5.00 -7.31 17.02
C GLY A 335 5.99 -7.24 15.85
N ILE A 336 6.82 -8.28 15.72
CA ILE A 336 7.83 -8.36 14.66
C ILE A 336 7.49 -9.51 13.72
N HIS A 337 7.37 -9.21 12.43
CA HIS A 337 6.88 -10.14 11.42
C HIS A 337 7.88 -10.32 10.27
N GLU A 338 7.76 -11.43 9.55
CA GLU A 338 8.31 -11.57 8.20
C GLU A 338 7.43 -10.79 7.21
N ASN A 339 8.00 -10.25 6.13
CA ASN A 339 7.18 -9.57 5.11
C ASN A 339 6.23 -10.51 4.35
N THR A 340 6.43 -11.82 4.42
CA THR A 340 5.49 -12.84 3.90
C THR A 340 4.24 -13.01 4.76
N PHE A 341 4.24 -12.48 5.97
CA PHE A 341 3.11 -12.55 6.91
C PHE A 341 1.86 -11.84 6.38
N PHE A 342 2.03 -10.74 5.66
CA PHE A 342 0.91 -9.89 5.23
C PHE A 342 -0.10 -10.68 4.37
N TYR A 343 0.35 -11.33 3.31
CA TYR A 343 -0.53 -12.13 2.45
C TYR A 343 -1.32 -13.17 3.25
N ASN A 344 -0.63 -13.95 4.06
CA ASN A 344 -1.24 -15.04 4.84
C ASN A 344 -2.32 -14.50 5.78
N LEU A 345 -2.05 -13.36 6.45
CA LEU A 345 -3.02 -12.75 7.34
C LEU A 345 -4.19 -12.12 6.57
N PHE A 346 -3.95 -11.50 5.42
CA PHE A 346 -5.02 -10.95 4.59
C PHE A 346 -5.97 -12.03 4.09
N VAL A 347 -5.43 -13.16 3.61
CA VAL A 347 -6.23 -14.34 3.21
C VAL A 347 -7.08 -14.84 4.37
N GLN A 348 -6.49 -14.97 5.56
CA GLN A 348 -7.20 -15.40 6.76
C GLN A 348 -8.33 -14.42 7.15
N LEU A 349 -8.02 -13.12 7.21
CA LEU A 349 -8.96 -12.09 7.63
C LEU A 349 -10.14 -11.93 6.67
N LEU A 350 -9.89 -11.98 5.37
CA LEU A 350 -10.92 -11.92 4.32
C LEU A 350 -11.59 -13.28 4.08
N LYS A 351 -11.11 -14.36 4.72
CA LYS A 351 -11.61 -15.74 4.53
C LYS A 351 -11.58 -16.17 3.05
N LEU A 352 -10.51 -15.81 2.34
CA LEU A 352 -10.37 -16.14 0.94
C LEU A 352 -10.04 -17.62 0.76
N LYS A 353 -10.57 -18.20 -0.30
CA LYS A 353 -10.21 -19.56 -0.74
C LYS A 353 -8.93 -19.46 -1.60
N ILE A 354 -7.92 -20.20 -1.21
CA ILE A 354 -6.74 -20.42 -2.04
C ILE A 354 -7.09 -21.68 -2.86
N ASN A 355 -7.27 -21.50 -4.17
CA ASN A 355 -7.38 -22.64 -5.09
C ASN A 355 -5.96 -22.94 -5.55
N ASP A 356 -5.51 -24.16 -5.28
CA ASP A 356 -4.23 -24.72 -5.77
C ASP A 356 -4.18 -24.72 -7.30
#